data_b3cd9282906088db61b84569f95a9f52
#
_entry.id   b3cd9282906088db61b84569f95a9f52
#
_cell.length_a   1.000
_cell.length_b   1.000
_cell.length_c   1.000
_cell.angle_alpha   90.00
_cell.angle_beta   90.00
_cell.angle_gamma   90.00
#
_symmetry.space_group_name_H-M   'P 1'
#
loop_
_entity.id
_entity.type
_entity.pdbx_description
1 polymer ?
#
loop_
_entity_poly.entity_id
_entity_poly.type
_entity_poly.pdbx_seq_one_letter_code
_entity_poly.pdbx_strand_id
1 'polypeptide(L)'
;MKTVDIVIIGGGPAGLAAALSARKAGIKNLLIIERDDELGGILNQCIHNGFGLHTFHEELTGPEYAGRFIDQVKEAGIPYLLNTMVLDISRAGAAGECADEAGAGVAPAAVADSGAVQAASATADGGAADGVRHIITATNRTDGLFQIGARAVILAMGCRERPRGALNVPGYRPAGIFSAGTAQRLVNVEGYMPGHEVVILGSGDIGLIMARRMTLEGAKVKVVAELMPYSGGLKRNIVQCLDDFGIPLKLSHTVVNIEGKERVQAVTIAQVGADRRPIPGTEERYTCDTLLLSVGLIPENELSRAAGIEINGVTNGPVVNESLETSEEGVFACGNVLHVHDLVDNVSEEASRAGTNAARFVARASGKTTPPGAPETRTGAGEIKAQTETGEIQIRTGNGVRYTVPSFVNPERLDGNLIIRFRVGAIYKDSSVVVRLGGERLRALKKKIIAPGEMEQVIITKDELLQHENADSIEISIEENSAAQAAQSR
;
A
#
# COMPACT_ATOMS: atom_id res chain seq x y z
N MET A 1 14.42 8.40 26.24
CA MET A 1 13.62 7.92 25.09
C MET A 1 12.14 7.99 25.45
N LYS A 2 11.30 8.62 24.60
CA LYS A 2 9.85 8.62 24.76
C LYS A 2 9.31 7.21 24.45
N THR A 3 8.30 6.75 25.20
CA THR A 3 7.66 5.44 24.96
C THR A 3 6.17 5.60 24.71
N VAL A 4 5.64 4.82 23.78
CA VAL A 4 4.22 4.77 23.45
C VAL A 4 3.75 3.31 23.31
N ASP A 5 2.46 3.07 23.40
CA ASP A 5 1.91 1.73 23.19
C ASP A 5 1.95 1.34 21.71
N ILE A 6 1.55 2.27 20.83
CA ILE A 6 1.52 2.03 19.37
C ILE A 6 2.14 3.21 18.63
N VAL A 7 3.08 2.95 17.73
CA VAL A 7 3.53 3.90 16.71
C VAL A 7 2.89 3.54 15.38
N ILE A 8 2.33 4.53 14.69
CA ILE A 8 1.78 4.41 13.35
C ILE A 8 2.66 5.20 12.39
N ILE A 9 3.24 4.55 11.41
CA ILE A 9 4.14 5.18 10.44
C ILE A 9 3.36 5.48 9.15
N GLY A 10 3.10 6.76 8.92
CA GLY A 10 2.30 7.30 7.84
C GLY A 10 0.96 7.87 8.31
N GLY A 11 0.70 9.14 7.99
CA GLY A 11 -0.51 9.90 8.32
C GLY A 11 -1.53 9.98 7.19
N GLY A 12 -1.44 9.08 6.19
CA GLY A 12 -2.44 8.94 5.14
C GLY A 12 -3.70 8.20 5.60
N PRO A 13 -4.64 7.86 4.69
CA PRO A 13 -5.93 7.25 5.03
C PRO A 13 -5.79 5.97 5.85
N ALA A 14 -4.81 5.13 5.57
CA ALA A 14 -4.55 3.92 6.35
C ALA A 14 -4.14 4.24 7.79
N GLY A 15 -3.16 5.12 7.97
CA GLY A 15 -2.68 5.47 9.31
C GLY A 15 -3.72 6.16 10.16
N LEU A 16 -4.53 7.05 9.58
CA LEU A 16 -5.62 7.74 10.27
C LEU A 16 -6.70 6.75 10.74
N ALA A 17 -7.14 5.84 9.87
CA ALA A 17 -8.14 4.82 10.19
C ALA A 17 -7.62 3.84 11.26
N ALA A 18 -6.36 3.39 11.16
CA ALA A 18 -5.73 2.53 12.15
C ALA A 18 -5.62 3.21 13.53
N ALA A 19 -5.22 4.49 13.56
CA ALA A 19 -5.12 5.27 14.80
C ALA A 19 -6.46 5.39 15.50
N LEU A 20 -7.52 5.73 14.77
CA LEU A 20 -8.87 5.86 15.32
C LEU A 20 -9.39 4.53 15.87
N SER A 21 -9.14 3.43 15.14
CA SER A 21 -9.57 2.10 15.59
C SER A 21 -8.81 1.62 16.82
N ALA A 22 -7.49 1.86 16.88
CA ALA A 22 -6.70 1.58 18.08
C ALA A 22 -7.18 2.41 19.28
N ARG A 23 -7.51 3.69 19.06
CA ARG A 23 -8.09 4.58 20.10
C ARG A 23 -9.43 4.06 20.58
N LYS A 24 -10.34 3.67 19.67
CA LYS A 24 -11.65 3.07 20.01
C LYS A 24 -11.49 1.74 20.76
N ALA A 25 -10.44 0.96 20.47
CA ALA A 25 -10.10 -0.27 21.19
C ALA A 25 -9.43 -0.03 22.54
N GLY A 26 -9.29 1.22 23.01
CA GLY A 26 -8.86 1.57 24.35
C GLY A 26 -7.39 2.00 24.49
N ILE A 27 -6.62 2.07 23.42
CA ILE A 27 -5.23 2.57 23.47
C ILE A 27 -5.24 4.08 23.65
N LYS A 28 -4.65 4.54 24.73
CA LYS A 28 -4.54 5.98 25.05
C LYS A 28 -3.22 6.58 24.60
N ASN A 29 -2.14 5.81 24.63
CA ASN A 29 -0.79 6.27 24.35
C ASN A 29 -0.35 5.75 22.96
N LEU A 30 -0.76 6.43 21.90
CA LEU A 30 -0.37 6.13 20.53
C LEU A 30 0.13 7.40 19.83
N LEU A 31 0.90 7.23 18.75
CA LEU A 31 1.52 8.33 18.03
C LEU A 31 1.50 8.03 16.53
N ILE A 32 1.06 8.99 15.71
CA ILE A 32 1.23 8.98 14.26
C ILE A 32 2.49 9.74 13.90
N ILE A 33 3.32 9.19 13.00
CA ILE A 33 4.49 9.85 12.44
C ILE A 33 4.28 10.03 10.94
N GLU A 34 4.29 11.29 10.48
CA GLU A 34 4.10 11.66 9.08
C GLU A 34 5.30 12.46 8.57
N ARG A 35 5.80 12.09 7.38
CA ARG A 35 6.94 12.76 6.74
C ARG A 35 6.59 14.11 6.11
N ASP A 36 5.35 14.25 5.63
CA ASP A 36 4.85 15.47 5.03
C ASP A 36 4.48 16.52 6.09
N ASP A 37 4.18 17.74 5.66
CA ASP A 37 3.82 18.87 6.50
C ASP A 37 2.33 18.88 6.91
N GLU A 38 1.55 17.92 6.38
CA GLU A 38 0.14 17.74 6.72
C GLU A 38 -0.27 16.26 6.72
N LEU A 39 -1.36 15.96 7.45
CA LEU A 39 -2.02 14.65 7.41
C LEU A 39 -2.89 14.52 6.17
N GLY A 40 -3.25 13.27 5.78
CA GLY A 40 -4.12 12.97 4.63
C GLY A 40 -3.40 12.25 3.51
N GLY A 41 -2.07 12.42 3.40
CA GLY A 41 -1.21 11.75 2.42
C GLY A 41 -1.67 12.01 0.99
N ILE A 42 -1.63 10.98 0.15
CA ILE A 42 -1.94 11.10 -1.29
C ILE A 42 -3.35 11.65 -1.60
N LEU A 43 -4.29 11.54 -0.67
CA LEU A 43 -5.66 12.03 -0.88
C LEU A 43 -5.73 13.54 -1.04
N ASN A 44 -4.83 14.29 -0.44
CA ASN A 44 -4.81 15.76 -0.50
C ASN A 44 -4.66 16.28 -1.95
N GLN A 45 -4.04 15.50 -2.83
CA GLN A 45 -3.92 15.85 -4.26
C GLN A 45 -5.03 15.25 -5.14
N CYS A 46 -5.87 14.34 -4.62
CA CYS A 46 -6.93 13.64 -5.36
C CYS A 46 -8.23 14.44 -5.34
N ILE A 47 -8.30 15.56 -6.06
CA ILE A 47 -9.46 16.48 -6.05
C ILE A 47 -10.68 16.00 -6.87
N HIS A 48 -10.59 14.81 -7.49
CA HIS A 48 -11.71 14.18 -8.18
C HIS A 48 -12.64 13.44 -7.22
N ASN A 49 -13.88 13.20 -7.61
CA ASN A 49 -14.87 12.45 -6.86
C ASN A 49 -14.63 10.93 -6.92
N GLY A 50 -15.35 10.20 -6.07
CA GLY A 50 -15.40 8.73 -6.06
C GLY A 50 -14.86 8.09 -4.79
N PHE A 51 -14.64 8.88 -3.74
CA PHE A 51 -14.22 8.41 -2.41
C PHE A 51 -15.40 8.41 -1.43
N GLY A 52 -15.40 7.50 -0.44
CA GLY A 52 -16.30 7.55 0.69
C GLY A 52 -17.66 6.87 0.51
N LEU A 53 -17.95 6.29 -0.63
CA LEU A 53 -19.23 5.64 -0.90
C LEU A 53 -19.57 4.51 0.09
N HIS A 54 -18.56 3.75 0.53
CA HIS A 54 -18.75 2.67 1.50
C HIS A 54 -18.57 3.13 2.94
N THR A 55 -17.62 4.04 3.19
CA THR A 55 -17.26 4.49 4.54
C THR A 55 -18.22 5.55 5.08
N PHE A 56 -18.59 6.51 4.24
CA PHE A 56 -19.39 7.67 4.63
C PHE A 56 -20.76 7.71 3.97
N HIS A 57 -21.05 6.80 3.02
CA HIS A 57 -22.28 6.76 2.21
C HIS A 57 -22.52 8.06 1.42
N GLU A 58 -21.44 8.75 1.09
CA GLU A 58 -21.41 9.98 0.32
C GLU A 58 -20.28 9.91 -0.72
N GLU A 59 -20.47 10.58 -1.85
CA GLU A 59 -19.44 10.72 -2.86
C GLU A 59 -18.60 11.97 -2.55
N LEU A 60 -17.37 11.76 -2.12
CA LEU A 60 -16.43 12.79 -1.67
C LEU A 60 -15.25 12.92 -2.65
N THR A 61 -14.57 14.05 -2.58
CA THR A 61 -13.20 14.21 -3.10
C THR A 61 -12.18 13.64 -2.13
N GLY A 62 -10.94 13.44 -2.57
CA GLY A 62 -9.87 12.95 -1.70
C GLY A 62 -9.63 13.83 -0.47
N PRO A 63 -9.48 15.18 -0.62
CA PRO A 63 -9.32 16.08 0.52
C PRO A 63 -10.50 16.07 1.50
N GLU A 64 -11.74 15.97 1.01
CA GLU A 64 -12.92 15.85 1.87
C GLU A 64 -12.91 14.55 2.67
N TYR A 65 -12.56 13.43 2.02
CA TYR A 65 -12.42 12.13 2.69
C TYR A 65 -11.33 12.18 3.76
N ALA A 66 -10.14 12.69 3.43
CA ALA A 66 -9.04 12.84 4.37
C ALA A 66 -9.42 13.78 5.53
N GLY A 67 -10.07 14.91 5.22
CA GLY A 67 -10.51 15.89 6.21
C GLY A 67 -11.39 15.27 7.29
N ARG A 68 -12.35 14.41 6.91
CA ARG A 68 -13.22 13.73 7.87
C ARG A 68 -12.46 12.82 8.83
N PHE A 69 -11.43 12.14 8.38
CA PHE A 69 -10.57 11.32 9.24
C PHE A 69 -9.65 12.18 10.10
N ILE A 70 -9.08 13.25 9.54
CA ILE A 70 -8.21 14.20 10.27
C ILE A 70 -8.98 14.87 11.42
N ASP A 71 -10.21 15.30 11.18
CA ASP A 71 -11.05 15.91 12.20
C ASP A 71 -11.34 14.92 13.34
N GLN A 72 -11.69 13.67 13.03
CA GLN A 72 -11.87 12.62 14.05
C GLN A 72 -10.59 12.37 14.85
N VAL A 73 -9.41 12.37 14.20
CA VAL A 73 -8.10 12.20 14.88
C VAL A 73 -7.84 13.37 15.85
N LYS A 74 -8.14 14.61 15.43
CA LYS A 74 -8.02 15.81 16.27
C LYS A 74 -9.00 15.76 17.44
N GLU A 75 -10.27 15.43 17.19
CA GLU A 75 -11.31 15.29 18.22
C GLU A 75 -10.97 14.20 19.25
N ALA A 76 -10.40 13.07 18.79
CA ALA A 76 -9.94 12.00 19.67
C ALA A 76 -8.66 12.34 20.43
N GLY A 77 -8.05 13.51 20.21
CA GLY A 77 -6.81 13.95 20.83
C GLY A 77 -5.63 13.00 20.54
N ILE A 78 -5.56 12.45 19.34
CA ILE A 78 -4.47 11.56 18.95
C ILE A 78 -3.25 12.41 18.55
N PRO A 79 -2.09 12.26 19.24
CA PRO A 79 -0.89 13.02 18.91
C PRO A 79 -0.28 12.55 17.58
N TYR A 80 0.29 13.49 16.84
CA TYR A 80 1.02 13.22 15.62
C TYR A 80 2.24 14.12 15.46
N LEU A 81 3.25 13.66 14.74
CA LEU A 81 4.44 14.40 14.35
C LEU A 81 4.45 14.55 12.83
N LEU A 82 4.46 15.79 12.35
CA LEU A 82 4.61 16.15 10.94
C LEU A 82 6.08 16.43 10.61
N ASN A 83 6.42 16.50 9.32
CA ASN A 83 7.78 16.74 8.84
C ASN A 83 8.81 15.79 9.51
N THR A 84 8.37 14.58 9.86
CA THR A 84 9.16 13.63 10.63
C THR A 84 9.34 12.33 9.83
N MET A 85 10.59 12.06 9.47
CA MET A 85 10.97 10.88 8.70
C MET A 85 11.41 9.76 9.64
N VAL A 86 10.80 8.58 9.53
CA VAL A 86 11.28 7.36 10.16
C VAL A 86 12.42 6.78 9.32
N LEU A 87 13.55 6.50 9.97
CA LEU A 87 14.77 6.00 9.33
C LEU A 87 14.99 4.52 9.57
N ASP A 88 14.58 4.01 10.73
CA ASP A 88 14.83 2.63 11.14
C ASP A 88 13.77 2.12 12.13
N ILE A 89 13.56 0.80 12.12
CA ILE A 89 12.76 0.05 13.09
C ILE A 89 13.61 -1.14 13.54
N SER A 90 14.02 -1.15 14.79
CA SER A 90 14.83 -2.21 15.38
C SER A 90 14.16 -2.82 16.60
N ARG A 91 14.52 -4.06 16.94
CA ARG A 91 14.04 -4.71 18.18
C ARG A 91 14.68 -4.08 19.41
N ALA A 92 13.90 -3.89 20.47
CA ALA A 92 14.43 -3.49 21.74
C ALA A 92 15.33 -4.60 22.31
N GLY A 93 16.57 -4.26 22.68
CA GLY A 93 17.58 -5.21 23.18
C GLY A 93 18.55 -5.76 22.14
N ALA A 94 18.37 -5.49 20.84
CA ALA A 94 19.31 -5.89 19.78
C ALA A 94 20.55 -4.97 19.67
N ALA A 95 20.70 -3.98 20.53
CA ALA A 95 21.78 -2.98 20.48
C ALA A 95 23.14 -3.50 20.99
N GLY A 96 23.50 -4.78 20.71
CA GLY A 96 24.72 -5.41 21.19
C GLY A 96 25.67 -5.99 20.14
N GLU A 97 25.30 -6.10 18.87
CA GLU A 97 26.11 -6.87 17.89
C GLU A 97 26.61 -6.13 16.64
N CYS A 98 26.38 -4.83 16.49
CA CYS A 98 26.88 -4.10 15.30
C CYS A 98 27.60 -2.80 15.65
N ALA A 99 28.59 -2.81 16.52
CA ALA A 99 29.42 -1.62 16.84
C ALA A 99 30.94 -1.82 16.72
N ASP A 100 31.43 -2.78 15.94
CA ASP A 100 32.88 -2.99 15.83
C ASP A 100 33.48 -3.07 14.41
N GLU A 101 32.85 -2.58 13.36
CA GLU A 101 33.53 -2.42 12.07
C GLU A 101 33.07 -1.17 11.29
N ALA A 102 33.44 0.03 11.74
CA ALA A 102 33.63 1.18 10.88
C ALA A 102 34.58 2.17 11.51
N GLY A 103 35.87 1.98 11.16
CA GLY A 103 36.93 2.86 11.58
C GLY A 103 36.89 4.24 10.95
N ALA A 104 37.37 5.20 11.77
CA ALA A 104 38.07 6.45 11.45
C ALA A 104 37.37 7.53 10.61
N GLY A 105 36.94 8.56 11.31
CA GLY A 105 37.41 9.92 11.02
C GLY A 105 36.70 10.76 10.00
N VAL A 106 35.81 11.65 10.44
CA VAL A 106 35.85 13.09 10.08
C VAL A 106 35.12 13.86 11.19
N ALA A 107 35.80 14.76 11.86
CA ALA A 107 35.24 15.71 12.82
C ALA A 107 34.47 16.81 12.07
N PRO A 108 33.25 17.21 12.50
CA PRO A 108 32.60 18.38 11.95
C PRO A 108 33.15 19.67 12.59
N ALA A 109 33.42 20.65 11.72
CA ALA A 109 33.79 22.00 12.09
C ALA A 109 32.67 22.71 12.84
N ALA A 110 33.06 23.41 13.90
CA ALA A 110 32.16 24.23 14.71
C ALA A 110 31.62 25.43 13.93
N VAL A 111 30.31 25.63 13.94
CA VAL A 111 29.69 26.93 13.70
C VAL A 111 28.97 27.34 14.98
N ALA A 112 29.37 28.53 15.46
CA ALA A 112 28.93 29.11 16.72
C ALA A 112 27.57 29.81 16.60
N ASP A 113 26.87 29.69 17.72
CA ASP A 113 26.00 30.68 18.40
C ASP A 113 24.64 31.08 17.79
N SER A 114 23.56 30.66 18.42
CA SER A 114 22.66 31.55 19.19
C SER A 114 21.46 30.76 19.77
N GLY A 115 21.21 30.91 21.04
CA GLY A 115 19.90 30.67 21.68
C GLY A 115 19.77 29.38 22.50
N ALA A 116 20.22 29.43 23.74
CA ALA A 116 20.04 28.37 24.72
C ALA A 116 18.57 28.11 25.04
N VAL A 117 18.08 26.93 24.72
CA VAL A 117 16.98 26.27 25.45
C VAL A 117 17.61 25.06 26.13
N GLN A 118 17.49 25.00 27.45
CA GLN A 118 18.07 23.97 28.29
C GLN A 118 17.54 22.60 27.90
N ALA A 119 18.38 21.79 27.27
CA ALA A 119 18.16 20.36 27.12
C ALA A 119 18.40 19.71 28.50
N ALA A 120 17.36 19.22 29.13
CA ALA A 120 17.49 18.35 30.30
C ALA A 120 18.24 17.08 29.84
N SER A 121 19.45 16.92 30.34
CA SER A 121 20.24 15.70 30.22
C SER A 121 19.55 14.57 30.99
N ALA A 122 18.84 13.70 30.26
CA ALA A 122 18.38 12.43 30.82
C ALA A 122 19.59 11.49 30.80
N THR A 123 20.10 11.20 31.97
CA THR A 123 21.06 10.14 32.26
C THR A 123 20.50 8.81 31.73
N ALA A 124 21.31 8.08 30.95
CA ALA A 124 21.06 6.72 30.50
C ALA A 124 21.01 5.79 31.73
N ASP A 125 19.83 5.57 32.28
CA ASP A 125 19.57 4.49 33.22
C ASP A 125 19.04 3.30 32.38
N GLY A 126 19.84 2.28 32.24
CA GLY A 126 19.62 1.09 31.40
C GLY A 126 18.60 0.10 31.99
N GLY A 127 17.39 0.57 32.22
CA GLY A 127 16.21 -0.30 32.43
C GLY A 127 15.38 -0.32 31.17
N ALA A 128 15.23 -1.45 30.52
CA ALA A 128 14.24 -1.64 29.45
C ALA A 128 12.89 -1.15 29.98
N ALA A 129 12.34 -0.07 29.43
CA ALA A 129 11.03 0.43 29.81
C ALA A 129 10.02 -0.70 29.61
N ASP A 130 9.30 -1.03 30.67
CA ASP A 130 8.48 -2.23 30.80
C ASP A 130 7.56 -2.42 29.58
N GLY A 131 7.83 -3.46 28.75
CA GLY A 131 7.06 -3.86 27.59
C GLY A 131 7.40 -3.20 26.24
N VAL A 132 8.46 -2.41 26.11
CA VAL A 132 8.94 -1.89 24.79
C VAL A 132 9.53 -3.05 23.97
N ARG A 133 9.05 -3.23 22.73
CA ARG A 133 9.49 -4.27 21.80
C ARG A 133 10.30 -3.70 20.63
N HIS A 134 9.94 -2.51 20.20
CA HIS A 134 10.54 -1.88 19.01
C HIS A 134 11.07 -0.49 19.36
N ILE A 135 12.19 -0.13 18.71
CA ILE A 135 12.78 1.20 18.75
C ILE A 135 12.67 1.80 17.36
N ILE A 136 11.96 2.90 17.26
CA ILE A 136 11.78 3.66 16.04
C ILE A 136 12.75 4.83 16.05
N THR A 137 13.71 4.84 15.12
CA THR A 137 14.62 5.96 14.92
C THR A 137 14.03 6.89 13.88
N ALA A 138 13.84 8.16 14.26
CA ALA A 138 13.26 9.18 13.42
C ALA A 138 14.06 10.47 13.44
N THR A 139 13.83 11.33 12.44
CA THR A 139 14.45 12.65 12.34
C THR A 139 13.45 13.70 11.89
N ASN A 140 13.57 14.90 12.43
CA ASN A 140 12.91 16.11 11.94
C ASN A 140 13.81 17.35 12.12
N ARG A 141 13.33 18.50 11.65
CA ARG A 141 14.11 19.74 11.72
C ARG A 141 14.23 20.32 13.12
N THR A 142 13.27 20.04 14.00
CA THR A 142 13.19 20.62 15.34
C THR A 142 14.00 19.82 16.36
N ASP A 143 13.83 18.49 16.34
CA ASP A 143 14.39 17.59 17.36
C ASP A 143 15.68 16.90 16.90
N GLY A 144 16.03 17.04 15.62
CA GLY A 144 17.14 16.30 15.00
C GLY A 144 16.85 14.82 14.95
N LEU A 145 17.84 13.99 15.24
CA LEU A 145 17.73 12.53 15.30
C LEU A 145 17.28 12.11 16.72
N PHE A 146 16.22 11.33 16.81
CA PHE A 146 15.68 10.86 18.10
C PHE A 146 15.08 9.45 17.99
N GLN A 147 14.81 8.84 19.14
CA GLN A 147 14.25 7.49 19.23
C GLN A 147 12.96 7.47 20.05
N ILE A 148 12.04 6.59 19.63
CA ILE A 148 10.76 6.32 20.29
C ILE A 148 10.67 4.81 20.52
N GLY A 149 10.38 4.41 21.77
CA GLY A 149 10.07 3.03 22.11
C GLY A 149 8.59 2.74 21.88
N ALA A 150 8.25 1.61 21.26
CA ALA A 150 6.89 1.17 21.02
C ALA A 150 6.69 -0.29 21.43
N ARG A 151 5.45 -0.63 21.85
CA ARG A 151 5.03 -2.02 22.08
C ARG A 151 4.55 -2.68 20.81
N ALA A 152 3.91 -1.89 19.93
CA ALA A 152 3.51 -2.33 18.58
C ALA A 152 3.75 -1.21 17.57
N VAL A 153 3.90 -1.60 16.30
CA VAL A 153 4.10 -0.71 15.17
C VAL A 153 3.07 -1.03 14.09
N ILE A 154 2.48 0.01 13.48
CA ILE A 154 1.62 -0.14 12.31
C ILE A 154 2.28 0.54 11.12
N LEU A 155 2.59 -0.24 10.11
CA LEU A 155 3.15 0.21 8.84
C LEU A 155 2.02 0.68 7.93
N ALA A 156 1.97 1.98 7.64
CA ALA A 156 0.96 2.63 6.82
C ALA A 156 1.59 3.61 5.81
N MET A 157 2.84 3.35 5.37
CA MET A 157 3.65 4.24 4.53
C MET A 157 3.15 4.36 3.08
N GLY A 158 2.17 3.54 2.69
CA GLY A 158 1.59 3.59 1.35
C GLY A 158 2.50 3.05 0.25
N CYS A 159 2.45 3.68 -0.91
CA CYS A 159 3.21 3.29 -2.09
C CYS A 159 3.69 4.51 -2.86
N ARG A 160 4.69 4.32 -3.74
CA ARG A 160 5.14 5.31 -4.73
C ARG A 160 4.90 4.82 -6.14
N GLU A 161 4.82 5.74 -7.08
CA GLU A 161 4.75 5.40 -8.49
C GLU A 161 6.09 4.87 -9.01
N ARG A 162 6.03 3.95 -9.97
CA ARG A 162 7.21 3.44 -10.65
C ARG A 162 7.86 4.57 -11.48
N PRO A 163 9.10 4.96 -11.17
CA PRO A 163 9.77 6.08 -11.85
C PRO A 163 10.29 5.67 -13.23
N ARG A 164 10.59 6.67 -14.06
CA ARG A 164 11.21 6.48 -15.40
C ARG A 164 12.46 5.59 -15.35
N GLY A 165 13.28 5.72 -14.29
CA GLY A 165 14.50 4.93 -14.12
C GLY A 165 14.28 3.43 -13.96
N ALA A 166 13.10 3.01 -13.53
CA ALA A 166 12.70 1.59 -13.43
C ALA A 166 12.14 1.02 -14.75
N LEU A 167 12.01 1.87 -15.78
CA LEU A 167 11.57 1.48 -17.12
C LEU A 167 12.75 1.54 -18.08
N ASN A 168 12.98 0.47 -18.82
CA ASN A 168 14.00 0.43 -19.86
C ASN A 168 13.52 1.08 -21.16
N VAL A 169 12.94 2.30 -21.07
CA VAL A 169 12.50 3.05 -22.25
C VAL A 169 13.70 3.69 -22.93
N PRO A 170 13.97 3.40 -24.20
CA PRO A 170 15.05 4.03 -24.96
C PRO A 170 14.88 5.53 -25.13
N GLY A 171 15.96 6.21 -25.50
CA GLY A 171 15.98 7.64 -25.79
C GLY A 171 16.55 8.49 -24.68
N TYR A 172 16.36 9.80 -24.79
CA TYR A 172 16.90 10.78 -23.88
C TYR A 172 16.16 10.82 -22.53
N ARG A 173 16.74 11.52 -21.56
CA ARG A 173 16.13 11.76 -20.23
C ARG A 173 15.97 13.27 -19.97
N PRO A 174 15.21 13.99 -20.80
CA PRO A 174 15.01 15.42 -20.66
C PRO A 174 14.03 15.74 -19.54
N ALA A 175 13.87 17.04 -19.24
CA ALA A 175 12.71 17.54 -18.49
C ALA A 175 11.39 17.24 -19.24
N GLY A 176 10.27 17.25 -18.52
CA GLY A 176 8.94 16.97 -19.10
C GLY A 176 8.51 15.51 -19.00
N ILE A 177 9.30 14.65 -18.32
CA ILE A 177 8.89 13.28 -17.98
C ILE A 177 8.53 13.24 -16.52
N PHE A 178 7.25 12.95 -16.21
CA PHE A 178 6.73 12.90 -14.85
C PHE A 178 5.98 11.58 -14.61
N SER A 179 5.92 11.10 -13.40
CA SER A 179 4.87 10.17 -13.03
C SER A 179 3.52 10.89 -13.01
N ALA A 180 2.43 10.16 -13.22
CA ALA A 180 1.09 10.75 -13.28
C ALA A 180 0.70 11.42 -11.95
N GLY A 181 1.07 10.82 -10.80
CA GLY A 181 0.83 11.40 -9.48
C GLY A 181 1.70 12.62 -9.18
N THR A 182 2.95 12.68 -9.69
CA THR A 182 3.75 13.92 -9.61
C THR A 182 3.08 15.04 -10.41
N ALA A 183 2.59 14.75 -11.62
CA ALA A 183 1.84 15.73 -12.41
C ALA A 183 0.54 16.14 -11.70
N GLN A 184 -0.13 15.21 -11.03
CA GLN A 184 -1.32 15.48 -10.23
C GLN A 184 -1.02 16.46 -9.09
N ARG A 185 0.07 16.26 -8.35
CA ARG A 185 0.50 17.19 -7.30
C ARG A 185 0.80 18.58 -7.87
N LEU A 186 1.60 18.65 -8.94
CA LEU A 186 1.94 19.91 -9.58
C LEU A 186 0.69 20.71 -9.99
N VAL A 187 -0.29 20.07 -10.62
CA VAL A 187 -1.52 20.73 -11.07
C VAL A 187 -2.45 21.06 -9.91
N ASN A 188 -2.71 20.09 -9.03
CA ASN A 188 -3.80 20.20 -8.05
C ASN A 188 -3.40 20.91 -6.76
N VAL A 189 -2.13 20.85 -6.37
CA VAL A 189 -1.63 21.41 -5.10
C VAL A 189 -0.74 22.62 -5.35
N GLU A 190 0.23 22.48 -6.27
CA GLU A 190 1.24 23.51 -6.50
C GLU A 190 0.81 24.57 -7.52
N GLY A 191 -0.26 24.31 -8.32
CA GLY A 191 -0.76 25.22 -9.34
C GLY A 191 0.16 25.35 -10.58
N TYR A 192 1.03 24.36 -10.83
CA TYR A 192 1.94 24.34 -11.97
C TYR A 192 1.45 23.42 -13.07
N MET A 193 1.53 23.88 -14.31
CA MET A 193 1.23 23.07 -15.49
C MET A 193 2.48 22.31 -15.95
N PRO A 194 2.50 20.95 -15.92
CA PRO A 194 3.66 20.16 -16.34
C PRO A 194 4.02 20.34 -17.83
N GLY A 195 3.02 20.64 -18.65
CA GLY A 195 3.16 20.93 -20.08
C GLY A 195 1.82 20.99 -20.78
N HIS A 196 1.82 21.25 -22.10
CA HIS A 196 0.62 21.53 -22.88
C HIS A 196 0.28 20.48 -23.93
N GLU A 197 1.27 19.74 -24.42
CA GLU A 197 1.09 18.62 -25.35
C GLU A 197 1.55 17.33 -24.70
N VAL A 198 0.61 16.45 -24.34
CA VAL A 198 0.84 15.35 -23.41
C VAL A 198 0.65 14.00 -24.10
N VAL A 199 1.59 13.10 -23.88
CA VAL A 199 1.45 11.66 -24.10
C VAL A 199 1.46 10.95 -22.75
N ILE A 200 0.61 9.95 -22.57
CA ILE A 200 0.54 9.17 -21.33
C ILE A 200 0.90 7.72 -21.61
N LEU A 201 1.82 7.16 -20.85
CA LEU A 201 2.14 5.73 -20.86
C LEU A 201 1.53 5.06 -19.62
N GLY A 202 0.66 4.09 -19.88
CA GLY A 202 -0.10 3.35 -18.88
C GLY A 202 -1.51 3.89 -18.68
N SER A 203 -2.47 2.98 -18.59
CA SER A 203 -3.90 3.25 -18.41
C SER A 203 -4.42 2.88 -17.02
N GLY A 204 -3.57 2.96 -16.01
CA GLY A 204 -4.01 2.91 -14.60
C GLY A 204 -4.84 4.13 -14.24
N ASP A 205 -5.63 4.06 -13.17
CA ASP A 205 -6.59 5.10 -12.79
C ASP A 205 -5.97 6.50 -12.71
N ILE A 206 -4.77 6.63 -12.13
CA ILE A 206 -4.09 7.93 -12.02
C ILE A 206 -3.81 8.51 -13.41
N GLY A 207 -3.37 7.68 -14.37
CA GLY A 207 -3.12 8.11 -15.76
C GLY A 207 -4.39 8.55 -16.47
N LEU A 208 -5.50 7.83 -16.29
CA LEU A 208 -6.81 8.18 -16.84
C LEU A 208 -7.34 9.49 -16.25
N ILE A 209 -7.29 9.62 -14.93
CA ILE A 209 -7.71 10.83 -14.22
C ILE A 209 -6.88 12.04 -14.66
N MET A 210 -5.56 11.86 -14.82
CA MET A 210 -4.70 12.94 -15.28
C MET A 210 -4.89 13.27 -16.76
N ALA A 211 -5.28 12.31 -17.60
CA ALA A 211 -5.68 12.63 -18.98
C ALA A 211 -6.84 13.62 -19.01
N ARG A 212 -7.89 13.37 -18.24
CA ARG A 212 -9.02 14.28 -18.06
C ARG A 212 -8.58 15.60 -17.43
N ARG A 213 -7.82 15.54 -16.31
CA ARG A 213 -7.43 16.73 -15.56
C ARG A 213 -6.60 17.69 -16.40
N MET A 214 -5.57 17.20 -17.08
CA MET A 214 -4.72 18.00 -17.96
C MET A 214 -5.54 18.66 -19.10
N THR A 215 -6.51 17.92 -19.65
CA THR A 215 -7.39 18.45 -20.69
C THR A 215 -8.28 19.58 -20.16
N LEU A 216 -8.82 19.45 -18.95
CA LEU A 216 -9.62 20.50 -18.30
C LEU A 216 -8.80 21.76 -18.01
N GLU A 217 -7.50 21.63 -17.77
CA GLU A 217 -6.56 22.75 -17.59
C GLU A 217 -6.00 23.30 -18.91
N GLY A 218 -6.54 22.85 -20.05
CA GLY A 218 -6.20 23.39 -21.37
C GLY A 218 -5.03 22.70 -22.08
N ALA A 219 -4.50 21.60 -21.56
CA ALA A 219 -3.52 20.80 -22.29
C ALA A 219 -4.20 19.91 -23.34
N LYS A 220 -3.45 19.53 -24.37
CA LYS A 220 -3.87 18.57 -25.38
C LYS A 220 -3.26 17.19 -25.07
N VAL A 221 -4.05 16.29 -24.55
CA VAL A 221 -3.66 14.89 -24.41
C VAL A 221 -3.83 14.20 -25.74
N LYS A 222 -2.73 13.73 -26.34
CA LYS A 222 -2.71 13.18 -27.72
C LYS A 222 -3.07 11.71 -27.76
N VAL A 223 -2.62 10.94 -26.76
CA VAL A 223 -2.82 9.49 -26.70
C VAL A 223 -2.50 8.98 -25.29
N VAL A 224 -3.22 7.93 -24.89
CA VAL A 224 -2.85 7.05 -23.77
C VAL A 224 -2.42 5.72 -24.39
N ALA A 225 -1.18 5.30 -24.15
CA ALA A 225 -0.63 4.03 -24.60
C ALA A 225 -0.58 3.04 -23.45
N GLU A 226 -1.10 1.82 -23.64
CA GLU A 226 -1.13 0.76 -22.64
C GLU A 226 -0.43 -0.49 -23.16
N LEU A 227 0.53 -0.98 -22.38
CA LEU A 227 1.32 -2.18 -22.72
C LEU A 227 0.45 -3.43 -22.82
N MET A 228 -0.56 -3.54 -21.95
CA MET A 228 -1.45 -4.69 -21.89
C MET A 228 -2.54 -4.62 -22.96
N PRO A 229 -3.15 -5.77 -23.37
CA PRO A 229 -4.31 -5.78 -24.27
C PRO A 229 -5.61 -5.33 -23.58
N TYR A 230 -5.52 -4.79 -22.38
CA TYR A 230 -6.64 -4.26 -21.58
C TYR A 230 -6.15 -3.10 -20.71
N SER A 231 -7.06 -2.20 -20.34
CA SER A 231 -6.76 -1.12 -19.40
C SER A 231 -6.63 -1.65 -17.97
N GLY A 232 -5.67 -1.11 -17.22
CA GLY A 232 -5.49 -1.39 -15.80
C GLY A 232 -6.38 -0.56 -14.87
N GLY A 233 -7.05 0.48 -15.39
CA GLY A 233 -7.95 1.34 -14.62
C GLY A 233 -9.41 0.86 -14.64
N LEU A 234 -10.21 1.42 -13.74
CA LEU A 234 -11.65 1.14 -13.62
C LEU A 234 -12.39 1.53 -14.90
N LYS A 235 -13.35 0.72 -15.32
CA LYS A 235 -14.13 0.96 -16.55
C LYS A 235 -14.80 2.34 -16.58
N ARG A 236 -15.32 2.82 -15.44
CA ARG A 236 -15.91 4.16 -15.33
C ARG A 236 -14.90 5.26 -15.69
N ASN A 237 -13.64 5.10 -15.29
CA ASN A 237 -12.59 6.07 -15.55
C ASN A 237 -12.19 6.09 -17.03
N ILE A 238 -12.26 4.96 -17.74
CA ILE A 238 -12.07 4.93 -19.19
C ILE A 238 -13.13 5.82 -19.86
N VAL A 239 -14.40 5.64 -19.53
CA VAL A 239 -15.50 6.43 -20.11
C VAL A 239 -15.35 7.91 -19.75
N GLN A 240 -15.30 8.22 -18.45
CA GLN A 240 -15.34 9.60 -17.96
C GLN A 240 -14.06 10.41 -18.23
N CYS A 241 -12.93 9.73 -18.43
CA CYS A 241 -11.65 10.42 -18.58
C CYS A 241 -11.10 10.39 -20.00
N LEU A 242 -11.51 9.39 -20.82
CA LEU A 242 -11.03 9.29 -22.20
C LEU A 242 -12.15 9.45 -23.21
N ASP A 243 -13.21 8.63 -23.13
CA ASP A 243 -14.27 8.63 -24.15
C ASP A 243 -14.99 9.97 -24.21
N ASP A 244 -15.37 10.54 -23.05
CA ASP A 244 -16.04 11.85 -22.94
C ASP A 244 -15.19 13.02 -23.47
N PHE A 245 -13.86 12.85 -23.54
CA PHE A 245 -12.91 13.86 -24.02
C PHE A 245 -12.32 13.54 -25.40
N GLY A 246 -12.71 12.42 -26.00
CA GLY A 246 -12.19 11.98 -27.29
C GLY A 246 -10.69 11.67 -27.29
N ILE A 247 -10.14 11.25 -26.14
CA ILE A 247 -8.72 10.91 -25.99
C ILE A 247 -8.51 9.45 -26.40
N PRO A 248 -7.65 9.17 -27.42
CA PRO A 248 -7.45 7.81 -27.91
C PRO A 248 -6.71 6.95 -26.88
N LEU A 249 -7.23 5.74 -26.62
CA LEU A 249 -6.56 4.67 -25.87
C LEU A 249 -6.01 3.62 -26.84
N LYS A 250 -4.69 3.42 -26.83
CA LYS A 250 -4.01 2.41 -27.62
C LYS A 250 -3.54 1.27 -26.73
N LEU A 251 -4.26 0.16 -26.75
CA LEU A 251 -3.90 -1.07 -26.05
C LEU A 251 -2.80 -1.82 -26.80
N SER A 252 -2.02 -2.65 -26.12
CA SER A 252 -0.86 -3.35 -26.69
C SER A 252 0.14 -2.41 -27.34
N HIS A 253 0.40 -1.24 -26.74
CA HIS A 253 1.38 -0.27 -27.20
C HIS A 253 2.30 0.17 -26.05
N THR A 254 3.54 0.47 -26.38
CA THR A 254 4.51 1.00 -25.42
C THR A 254 5.37 2.09 -26.06
N VAL A 255 6.01 2.91 -25.22
CA VAL A 255 6.99 3.91 -25.66
C VAL A 255 8.28 3.23 -26.02
N VAL A 256 8.76 3.48 -27.23
CA VAL A 256 10.00 2.90 -27.79
C VAL A 256 11.10 3.93 -28.00
N ASN A 257 10.79 5.23 -27.99
CA ASN A 257 11.80 6.29 -28.08
C ASN A 257 11.28 7.61 -27.48
N ILE A 258 12.20 8.38 -26.92
CA ILE A 258 11.97 9.73 -26.38
C ILE A 258 12.99 10.67 -26.99
N GLU A 259 12.50 11.74 -27.64
CA GLU A 259 13.29 12.77 -28.29
C GLU A 259 13.33 14.05 -27.46
N GLY A 260 14.42 14.80 -27.59
CA GLY A 260 14.66 16.06 -26.90
C GLY A 260 15.73 15.94 -25.81
N LYS A 261 16.67 16.86 -25.77
CA LYS A 261 17.81 16.86 -24.82
C LYS A 261 17.47 17.64 -23.54
N GLU A 262 16.96 18.86 -23.68
CA GLU A 262 16.60 19.70 -22.54
C GLU A 262 15.19 19.39 -22.03
N ARG A 263 14.22 19.30 -22.96
CA ARG A 263 12.84 18.94 -22.70
C ARG A 263 12.35 17.97 -23.75
N VAL A 264 11.33 17.17 -23.42
CA VAL A 264 10.65 16.26 -24.35
C VAL A 264 10.13 17.06 -25.56
N GLN A 265 10.44 16.59 -26.77
CA GLN A 265 9.98 17.17 -28.03
C GLN A 265 9.07 16.21 -28.80
N ALA A 266 9.30 14.91 -28.63
CA ALA A 266 8.43 13.88 -29.17
C ALA A 266 8.62 12.55 -28.42
N VAL A 267 7.59 11.72 -28.51
CA VAL A 267 7.59 10.34 -28.05
C VAL A 267 7.14 9.44 -29.20
N THR A 268 7.84 8.33 -29.41
CA THR A 268 7.43 7.30 -30.36
C THR A 268 6.87 6.12 -29.58
N ILE A 269 5.66 5.69 -29.92
CA ILE A 269 5.06 4.45 -29.42
C ILE A 269 5.06 3.40 -30.52
N ALA A 270 5.03 2.12 -30.13
CA ALA A 270 4.88 1.00 -31.06
C ALA A 270 3.95 -0.06 -30.49
N GLN A 271 3.30 -0.81 -31.36
CA GLN A 271 2.53 -1.98 -30.98
C GLN A 271 3.45 -3.05 -30.40
N VAL A 272 2.96 -3.84 -29.43
CA VAL A 272 3.69 -4.96 -28.84
C VAL A 272 2.99 -6.29 -29.15
N GLY A 273 3.81 -7.33 -29.35
CA GLY A 273 3.34 -8.70 -29.51
C GLY A 273 2.90 -9.35 -28.18
N ALA A 274 2.51 -10.61 -28.25
CA ALA A 274 2.15 -11.42 -27.08
C ALA A 274 3.32 -11.58 -26.09
N ASP A 275 4.56 -11.50 -26.57
CA ASP A 275 5.79 -11.49 -25.78
C ASP A 275 6.11 -10.13 -25.16
N ARG A 276 5.23 -9.13 -25.36
CA ARG A 276 5.38 -7.72 -24.92
C ARG A 276 6.58 -7.00 -25.54
N ARG A 277 7.10 -7.48 -26.65
CA ARG A 277 8.17 -6.80 -27.40
C ARG A 277 7.58 -5.95 -28.51
N PRO A 278 8.17 -4.76 -28.77
CA PRO A 278 7.74 -3.90 -29.87
C PRO A 278 7.82 -4.61 -31.21
N ILE A 279 6.80 -4.42 -32.05
CA ILE A 279 6.71 -4.94 -33.39
C ILE A 279 7.31 -3.89 -34.35
N PRO A 280 8.42 -4.17 -35.07
CA PRO A 280 9.01 -3.22 -36.02
C PRO A 280 8.03 -2.83 -37.13
N GLY A 281 8.05 -1.56 -37.54
CA GLY A 281 7.18 -1.03 -38.58
C GLY A 281 5.79 -0.57 -38.08
N THR A 282 5.56 -0.61 -36.78
CA THR A 282 4.30 -0.11 -36.14
C THR A 282 4.50 1.19 -35.38
N GLU A 283 5.65 1.82 -35.55
CA GLU A 283 6.04 3.03 -34.83
C GLU A 283 5.14 4.23 -35.19
N GLU A 284 4.61 4.88 -34.19
CA GLU A 284 3.87 6.14 -34.32
C GLU A 284 4.55 7.23 -33.49
N ARG A 285 4.92 8.32 -34.14
CA ARG A 285 5.57 9.46 -33.51
C ARG A 285 4.58 10.55 -33.14
N TYR A 286 4.59 10.95 -31.88
CA TYR A 286 3.78 12.05 -31.33
C TYR A 286 4.70 13.18 -30.88
N THR A 287 4.57 14.37 -31.50
CA THR A 287 5.19 15.59 -30.95
C THR A 287 4.51 15.92 -29.62
N CYS A 288 5.27 16.17 -28.58
CA CYS A 288 4.77 16.52 -27.26
C CYS A 288 5.86 17.19 -26.45
N ASP A 289 5.48 17.95 -25.42
CA ASP A 289 6.38 18.56 -24.46
C ASP A 289 6.40 17.82 -23.12
N THR A 290 5.49 16.85 -22.96
CA THR A 290 5.31 16.12 -21.70
C THR A 290 4.94 14.65 -21.94
N LEU A 291 5.63 13.76 -21.20
CA LEU A 291 5.30 12.34 -21.07
C LEU A 291 4.92 12.04 -19.62
N LEU A 292 3.68 11.60 -19.40
CA LEU A 292 3.24 11.11 -18.10
C LEU A 292 3.35 9.59 -18.02
N LEU A 293 3.79 9.09 -16.88
CA LEU A 293 3.98 7.67 -16.61
C LEU A 293 2.97 7.21 -15.56
N SER A 294 2.07 6.29 -15.94
CA SER A 294 1.10 5.62 -15.04
C SER A 294 1.31 4.10 -15.13
N VAL A 295 2.52 3.64 -14.78
CA VAL A 295 3.03 2.30 -15.08
C VAL A 295 3.13 1.40 -13.83
N GLY A 296 2.25 1.62 -12.89
CA GLY A 296 2.12 0.85 -11.67
C GLY A 296 2.74 1.51 -10.46
N LEU A 297 2.36 0.98 -9.30
CA LEU A 297 2.75 1.43 -7.98
C LEU A 297 3.70 0.44 -7.33
N ILE A 298 4.56 0.93 -6.44
CA ILE A 298 5.54 0.17 -5.67
C ILE A 298 5.26 0.43 -4.19
N PRO A 299 4.84 -0.57 -3.41
CA PRO A 299 4.72 -0.45 -1.96
C PRO A 299 6.02 -0.01 -1.29
N GLU A 300 5.94 0.94 -0.36
CA GLU A 300 7.08 1.57 0.33
C GLU A 300 7.59 0.66 1.46
N ASN A 301 8.39 -0.35 1.13
CA ASN A 301 8.82 -1.40 2.06
C ASN A 301 10.33 -1.43 2.33
N GLU A 302 11.02 -0.30 2.18
CA GLU A 302 12.44 -0.19 2.54
C GLU A 302 12.64 -0.39 4.05
N LEU A 303 11.83 0.26 4.89
CA LEU A 303 11.85 0.08 6.35
C LEU A 303 11.46 -1.35 6.75
N SER A 304 10.48 -1.94 6.08
CA SER A 304 10.05 -3.31 6.35
C SER A 304 11.18 -4.31 6.08
N ARG A 305 11.90 -4.14 4.95
CA ARG A 305 13.07 -5.00 4.63
C ARG A 305 14.22 -4.80 5.59
N ALA A 306 14.52 -3.55 5.96
CA ALA A 306 15.57 -3.24 6.92
C ALA A 306 15.29 -3.85 8.30
N ALA A 307 14.01 -3.89 8.72
CA ALA A 307 13.55 -4.54 9.94
C ALA A 307 13.48 -6.08 9.85
N GLY A 308 13.87 -6.69 8.73
CA GLY A 308 13.86 -8.15 8.56
C GLY A 308 12.47 -8.75 8.32
N ILE A 309 11.46 -7.95 8.01
CA ILE A 309 10.10 -8.40 7.73
C ILE A 309 10.05 -9.14 6.39
N GLU A 310 9.44 -10.32 6.37
CA GLU A 310 9.24 -11.10 5.16
C GLU A 310 8.33 -10.37 4.16
N ILE A 311 8.79 -10.29 2.90
CA ILE A 311 8.09 -9.58 1.82
C ILE A 311 7.60 -10.56 0.77
N ASN A 312 6.33 -10.48 0.43
CA ASN A 312 5.72 -11.24 -0.64
C ASN A 312 6.26 -10.79 -2.00
N GLY A 313 6.80 -11.71 -2.78
CA GLY A 313 7.43 -11.42 -4.08
C GLY A 313 6.47 -10.91 -5.17
N VAL A 314 5.16 -11.10 -5.00
CA VAL A 314 4.14 -10.67 -5.99
C VAL A 314 3.59 -9.28 -5.65
N THR A 315 3.19 -9.06 -4.39
CA THR A 315 2.65 -7.76 -3.93
C THR A 315 3.75 -6.75 -3.65
N ASN A 316 4.97 -7.19 -3.34
CA ASN A 316 6.06 -6.41 -2.73
C ASN A 316 5.67 -5.78 -1.38
N GLY A 317 4.61 -6.26 -0.74
CA GLY A 317 4.20 -5.90 0.61
C GLY A 317 4.59 -6.99 1.62
N PRO A 318 4.49 -6.71 2.94
CA PRO A 318 4.73 -7.70 3.98
C PRO A 318 3.85 -8.95 3.84
N VAL A 319 4.39 -10.10 4.18
CA VAL A 319 3.60 -11.30 4.44
C VAL A 319 2.88 -11.12 5.78
N VAL A 320 1.56 -11.30 5.80
CA VAL A 320 0.75 -11.08 7.01
C VAL A 320 -0.21 -12.24 7.26
N ASN A 321 -0.56 -12.41 8.54
CA ASN A 321 -1.61 -13.33 9.01
C ASN A 321 -3.01 -12.66 9.00
N GLU A 322 -4.03 -13.34 9.54
CA GLU A 322 -5.42 -12.88 9.65
C GLU A 322 -5.58 -11.58 10.43
N SER A 323 -4.65 -11.31 11.35
CA SER A 323 -4.62 -10.10 12.17
C SER A 323 -3.93 -8.91 11.49
N LEU A 324 -3.42 -9.10 10.27
CA LEU A 324 -2.55 -8.17 9.54
C LEU A 324 -1.19 -7.96 10.24
N GLU A 325 -0.80 -8.87 11.13
CA GLU A 325 0.51 -8.92 11.76
C GLU A 325 1.51 -9.55 10.79
N THR A 326 2.70 -8.98 10.71
CA THR A 326 3.79 -9.41 9.83
C THR A 326 4.57 -10.59 10.43
N SER A 327 5.65 -11.00 9.75
CA SER A 327 6.62 -11.96 10.31
C SER A 327 7.38 -11.44 11.53
N GLU A 328 7.32 -10.14 11.80
CA GLU A 328 7.89 -9.50 12.99
C GLU A 328 6.80 -9.27 14.04
N GLU A 329 6.95 -9.90 15.22
CA GLU A 329 5.95 -9.86 16.31
C GLU A 329 5.64 -8.44 16.75
N GLY A 330 4.36 -8.08 16.79
CA GLY A 330 3.88 -6.74 17.15
C GLY A 330 4.02 -5.69 16.05
N VAL A 331 4.42 -6.07 14.83
CA VAL A 331 4.44 -5.20 13.65
C VAL A 331 3.30 -5.57 12.70
N PHE A 332 2.43 -4.62 12.43
CA PHE A 332 1.25 -4.76 11.58
C PHE A 332 1.44 -3.96 10.29
N ALA A 333 0.78 -4.37 9.21
CA ALA A 333 0.82 -3.65 7.94
C ALA A 333 -0.58 -3.50 7.35
N CYS A 334 -0.89 -2.33 6.77
CA CYS A 334 -2.18 -2.06 6.16
C CYS A 334 -2.11 -1.01 5.05
N GLY A 335 -3.08 -1.06 4.13
CA GLY A 335 -3.16 -0.17 2.98
C GLY A 335 -2.10 -0.46 1.92
N ASN A 336 -1.74 0.55 1.14
CA ASN A 336 -0.91 0.35 -0.05
C ASN A 336 0.53 -0.11 0.22
N VAL A 337 1.02 -0.06 1.44
CA VAL A 337 2.30 -0.68 1.83
C VAL A 337 2.19 -2.20 1.86
N LEU A 338 1.00 -2.75 2.16
CA LEU A 338 0.72 -4.18 2.18
C LEU A 338 0.40 -4.71 0.78
N HIS A 339 -0.60 -4.13 0.14
CA HIS A 339 -0.93 -4.35 -1.27
C HIS A 339 -1.72 -3.17 -1.82
N VAL A 340 -1.59 -2.91 -3.12
CA VAL A 340 -2.22 -1.73 -3.74
C VAL A 340 -3.74 -1.93 -3.86
N HIS A 341 -4.50 -1.03 -3.29
CA HIS A 341 -5.97 -1.00 -3.35
C HIS A 341 -6.49 -0.11 -4.48
N ASP A 342 -7.70 -0.41 -4.98
CA ASP A 342 -8.42 0.40 -5.98
C ASP A 342 -9.27 1.48 -5.33
N LEU A 343 -9.81 1.20 -4.13
CA LEU A 343 -10.71 2.07 -3.39
C LEU A 343 -10.14 2.38 -2.00
N VAL A 344 -10.13 3.65 -1.64
CA VAL A 344 -9.68 4.09 -0.31
C VAL A 344 -10.54 3.56 0.82
N ASP A 345 -11.83 3.30 0.56
CA ASP A 345 -12.74 2.70 1.54
C ASP A 345 -12.21 1.34 2.02
N ASN A 346 -11.67 0.52 1.10
CA ASN A 346 -11.04 -0.76 1.44
C ASN A 346 -9.74 -0.58 2.24
N VAL A 347 -8.98 0.48 1.95
CA VAL A 347 -7.79 0.86 2.73
C VAL A 347 -8.16 1.17 4.17
N SER A 348 -9.19 1.99 4.38
CA SER A 348 -9.63 2.41 5.71
C SER A 348 -10.24 1.26 6.50
N GLU A 349 -10.98 0.36 5.85
CA GLU A 349 -11.54 -0.85 6.48
C GLU A 349 -10.42 -1.79 6.94
N GLU A 350 -9.45 -2.09 6.06
CA GLU A 350 -8.30 -2.94 6.37
C GLU A 350 -7.45 -2.34 7.50
N ALA A 351 -7.16 -1.05 7.42
CA ALA A 351 -6.40 -0.33 8.42
C ALA A 351 -7.11 -0.28 9.79
N SER A 352 -8.43 -0.19 9.79
CA SER A 352 -9.22 -0.27 11.02
C SER A 352 -9.09 -1.64 11.71
N ARG A 353 -8.98 -2.71 10.93
CA ARG A 353 -8.68 -4.05 11.46
C ARG A 353 -7.28 -4.12 12.03
N ALA A 354 -6.26 -3.61 11.31
CA ALA A 354 -4.89 -3.56 11.80
C ALA A 354 -4.79 -2.77 13.13
N GLY A 355 -5.42 -1.61 13.23
CA GLY A 355 -5.45 -0.80 14.45
C GLY A 355 -6.09 -1.52 15.63
N THR A 356 -7.22 -2.19 15.40
CA THR A 356 -7.91 -2.98 16.43
C THR A 356 -7.04 -4.16 16.89
N ASN A 357 -6.40 -4.86 15.97
CA ASN A 357 -5.56 -6.03 16.28
C ASN A 357 -4.26 -5.63 16.99
N ALA A 358 -3.63 -4.53 16.60
CA ALA A 358 -2.48 -3.97 17.32
C ALA A 358 -2.86 -3.58 18.75
N ALA A 359 -4.04 -3.01 18.96
CA ALA A 359 -4.52 -2.69 20.32
C ALA A 359 -4.73 -3.95 21.17
N ARG A 360 -5.26 -5.02 20.61
CA ARG A 360 -5.41 -6.32 21.29
C ARG A 360 -4.06 -6.92 21.63
N PHE A 361 -3.10 -6.85 20.72
CA PHE A 361 -1.74 -7.31 20.94
C PHE A 361 -1.11 -6.62 22.16
N VAL A 362 -1.20 -5.28 22.22
CA VAL A 362 -0.70 -4.49 23.36
C VAL A 362 -1.41 -4.83 24.67
N ALA A 363 -2.73 -5.04 24.64
CA ALA A 363 -3.50 -5.41 25.83
C ALA A 363 -3.09 -6.75 26.39
N ARG A 364 -2.89 -7.77 25.53
CA ARG A 364 -2.40 -9.10 25.92
C ARG A 364 -1.00 -9.04 26.54
N ALA A 365 -0.08 -8.31 25.90
CA ALA A 365 1.28 -8.14 26.41
C ALA A 365 1.33 -7.41 27.77
N SER A 366 0.30 -6.64 28.13
CA SER A 366 0.19 -5.90 29.40
C SER A 366 -0.52 -6.69 30.52
N GLY A 367 -0.88 -7.96 30.31
CA GLY A 367 -1.60 -8.78 31.29
C GLY A 367 -3.03 -8.27 31.61
N LYS A 368 -3.54 -7.33 30.85
CA LYS A 368 -4.93 -6.85 30.96
C LYS A 368 -5.83 -7.85 30.26
N THR A 369 -6.70 -8.50 31.05
CA THR A 369 -7.71 -9.42 30.51
C THR A 369 -8.52 -8.75 29.41
N THR A 370 -8.51 -9.39 28.25
CA THR A 370 -9.38 -9.04 27.11
C THR A 370 -10.84 -9.23 27.53
N PRO A 371 -11.82 -8.47 27.00
CA PRO A 371 -13.25 -8.72 27.24
C PRO A 371 -13.60 -10.19 26.94
N PRO A 372 -14.59 -10.79 27.65
CA PRO A 372 -14.90 -12.21 27.58
C PRO A 372 -15.23 -12.61 26.14
N GLY A 373 -14.47 -13.57 25.59
CA GLY A 373 -14.65 -14.15 24.26
C GLY A 373 -13.37 -14.51 23.51
N ALA A 374 -12.18 -14.20 24.02
CA ALA A 374 -10.92 -14.60 23.37
C ALA A 374 -10.27 -15.80 24.11
N PRO A 375 -9.82 -16.85 23.40
CA PRO A 375 -9.15 -17.98 24.00
C PRO A 375 -7.80 -17.59 24.63
N GLU A 376 -7.52 -18.14 25.82
CA GLU A 376 -6.24 -17.98 26.52
C GLU A 376 -5.15 -18.78 25.80
N THR A 377 -4.13 -18.12 25.30
CA THR A 377 -2.91 -18.79 24.84
C THR A 377 -1.87 -18.81 25.95
N ARG A 378 -1.37 -20.01 26.28
CA ARG A 378 -0.31 -20.26 27.27
C ARG A 378 1.01 -19.64 26.80
N THR A 379 1.58 -18.77 27.63
CA THR A 379 2.95 -18.26 27.49
C THR A 379 3.95 -19.35 27.92
N GLY A 380 4.77 -19.80 26.99
CA GLY A 380 5.99 -20.54 27.26
C GLY A 380 7.15 -19.89 26.51
N ALA A 381 8.08 -19.29 27.27
CA ALA A 381 9.36 -18.83 26.71
C ALA A 381 10.18 -20.04 26.27
N GLY A 382 10.45 -20.16 24.96
CA GLY A 382 11.27 -21.21 24.39
C GLY A 382 11.66 -20.83 22.96
N GLU A 383 12.91 -21.07 22.64
CA GLU A 383 13.66 -20.80 21.41
C GLU A 383 12.83 -20.88 20.11
N ILE A 384 12.90 -19.84 19.29
CA ILE A 384 12.25 -19.76 17.98
C ILE A 384 13.09 -20.54 16.97
N LYS A 385 12.72 -21.80 16.76
CA LYS A 385 12.91 -22.51 15.48
C LYS A 385 11.65 -22.26 14.66
N ALA A 386 11.80 -21.94 13.37
CA ALA A 386 10.71 -21.93 12.40
C ALA A 386 9.92 -23.25 12.47
N GLN A 387 8.92 -23.32 13.33
CA GLN A 387 7.92 -24.36 13.39
C GLN A 387 6.60 -23.72 13.01
N THR A 388 5.97 -24.21 11.95
CA THR A 388 4.53 -24.08 11.71
C THR A 388 3.84 -24.33 13.04
N GLU A 389 3.30 -23.27 13.66
CA GLU A 389 2.48 -23.41 14.85
C GLU A 389 1.32 -24.35 14.51
N THR A 390 1.11 -25.37 15.31
CA THR A 390 -0.01 -26.32 15.16
C THR A 390 -1.30 -25.51 15.15
N GLY A 391 -2.00 -25.46 13.98
CA GLY A 391 -3.27 -24.75 13.80
C GLY A 391 -3.26 -23.63 12.76
N GLU A 392 -2.14 -23.29 12.13
CA GLU A 392 -2.14 -22.31 11.01
C GLU A 392 -2.54 -22.98 9.69
N ILE A 393 -3.51 -22.35 9.00
CA ILE A 393 -3.98 -22.73 7.67
C ILE A 393 -3.34 -21.79 6.66
N GLN A 394 -2.63 -22.35 5.68
CA GLN A 394 -2.01 -21.57 4.60
C GLN A 394 -3.04 -21.15 3.56
N ILE A 395 -3.02 -19.87 3.12
CA ILE A 395 -3.86 -19.39 2.05
C ILE A 395 -3.06 -19.41 0.74
N ARG A 396 -3.51 -20.25 -0.21
CA ARG A 396 -2.80 -20.53 -1.47
C ARG A 396 -3.55 -19.94 -2.67
N THR A 397 -2.77 -19.55 -3.67
CA THR A 397 -3.29 -19.15 -4.97
C THR A 397 -3.43 -20.38 -5.87
N GLY A 398 -4.64 -20.60 -6.40
CA GLY A 398 -4.90 -21.55 -7.45
C GLY A 398 -4.88 -20.90 -8.85
N ASN A 399 -5.43 -21.62 -9.84
CA ASN A 399 -5.47 -21.16 -11.22
C ASN A 399 -6.08 -19.75 -11.34
N GLY A 400 -5.41 -18.87 -12.08
CA GLY A 400 -5.90 -17.53 -12.40
C GLY A 400 -5.70 -16.47 -11.31
N VAL A 401 -5.36 -16.84 -10.07
CA VAL A 401 -5.13 -15.93 -8.95
C VAL A 401 -3.65 -15.57 -8.84
N ARG A 402 -3.31 -14.29 -8.75
CA ARG A 402 -1.93 -13.82 -8.67
C ARG A 402 -1.37 -13.81 -7.25
N TYR A 403 -2.16 -13.40 -6.29
CA TYR A 403 -1.80 -13.33 -4.86
C TYR A 403 -3.06 -13.29 -4.00
N THR A 404 -2.90 -13.59 -2.72
CA THR A 404 -3.92 -13.47 -1.68
C THR A 404 -3.35 -12.68 -0.49
N VAL A 405 -4.20 -11.94 0.21
CA VAL A 405 -3.90 -11.26 1.48
C VAL A 405 -5.08 -11.50 2.42
N PRO A 406 -4.85 -12.06 3.62
CA PRO A 406 -3.60 -12.51 4.22
C PRO A 406 -3.04 -13.80 3.57
N SER A 407 -1.82 -14.20 3.99
CA SER A 407 -1.16 -15.44 3.54
C SER A 407 -1.43 -16.64 4.44
N PHE A 408 -1.79 -16.40 5.69
CA PHE A 408 -2.07 -17.41 6.72
C PHE A 408 -3.28 -17.01 7.54
N VAL A 409 -3.93 -17.99 8.16
CA VAL A 409 -4.98 -17.79 9.16
C VAL A 409 -4.87 -18.81 10.28
N ASN A 410 -4.96 -18.35 11.52
CA ASN A 410 -5.23 -19.19 12.66
C ASN A 410 -6.70 -19.00 13.07
N PRO A 411 -7.58 -20.01 12.88
CA PRO A 411 -9.00 -19.90 13.19
C PRO A 411 -9.30 -19.56 14.65
N GLU A 412 -8.45 -19.97 15.58
CA GLU A 412 -8.61 -19.66 17.00
C GLU A 412 -8.39 -18.17 17.31
N ARG A 413 -7.42 -17.56 16.61
CA ARG A 413 -7.08 -16.12 16.75
C ARG A 413 -8.02 -15.22 15.98
N LEU A 414 -8.76 -15.76 15.00
CA LEU A 414 -9.64 -14.99 14.12
C LEU A 414 -10.80 -14.41 14.94
N ASP A 415 -10.99 -13.09 14.82
CA ASP A 415 -12.14 -12.40 15.38
C ASP A 415 -13.13 -12.04 14.27
N GLY A 416 -14.24 -12.78 14.23
CA GLY A 416 -15.25 -12.64 13.20
C GLY A 416 -14.93 -13.41 11.91
N ASN A 417 -15.13 -12.78 10.76
CA ASN A 417 -14.93 -13.40 9.45
C ASN A 417 -13.53 -13.17 8.90
N LEU A 418 -12.98 -14.19 8.24
CA LEU A 418 -11.77 -14.06 7.43
C LEU A 418 -12.12 -13.38 6.10
N ILE A 419 -11.52 -12.24 5.81
CA ILE A 419 -11.62 -11.57 4.51
C ILE A 419 -10.31 -11.82 3.77
N ILE A 420 -10.38 -12.53 2.66
CA ILE A 420 -9.24 -12.77 1.77
C ILE A 420 -9.42 -11.88 0.54
N ARG A 421 -8.50 -10.95 0.34
CA ARG A 421 -8.43 -10.11 -0.85
C ARG A 421 -7.42 -10.69 -1.84
N PHE A 422 -7.73 -10.58 -3.13
CA PHE A 422 -6.88 -11.13 -4.19
C PHE A 422 -7.06 -10.38 -5.51
N ARG A 423 -6.11 -10.58 -6.43
CA ARG A 423 -6.22 -10.14 -7.84
C ARG A 423 -5.97 -11.31 -8.78
N VAL A 424 -6.57 -11.21 -9.95
CA VAL A 424 -6.41 -12.19 -11.03
C VAL A 424 -5.30 -11.79 -12.01
N GLY A 425 -4.82 -12.77 -12.78
CA GLY A 425 -3.74 -12.58 -13.77
C GLY A 425 -4.22 -12.18 -15.16
N ALA A 426 -5.50 -12.40 -15.47
CA ALA A 426 -6.11 -12.14 -16.78
C ALA A 426 -7.57 -11.72 -16.62
N ILE A 427 -8.22 -11.31 -17.72
CA ILE A 427 -9.65 -11.05 -17.74
C ILE A 427 -10.40 -12.38 -17.88
N TYR A 428 -11.31 -12.65 -16.96
CA TYR A 428 -12.19 -13.82 -16.99
C TYR A 428 -13.64 -13.37 -17.19
N LYS A 429 -14.34 -14.00 -18.12
CA LYS A 429 -15.77 -13.75 -18.39
C LYS A 429 -16.59 -14.98 -18.00
N ASP A 430 -17.79 -14.76 -17.46
CA ASP A 430 -18.73 -15.79 -17.06
C ASP A 430 -18.08 -16.94 -16.28
N SER A 431 -17.25 -16.59 -15.31
CA SER A 431 -16.40 -17.48 -14.53
C SER A 431 -16.83 -17.52 -13.07
N SER A 432 -16.27 -18.44 -12.31
CA SER A 432 -16.53 -18.57 -10.87
C SER A 432 -15.24 -18.41 -10.07
N VAL A 433 -15.29 -17.63 -9.01
CA VAL A 433 -14.29 -17.67 -7.93
C VAL A 433 -14.59 -18.89 -7.07
N VAL A 434 -13.69 -19.84 -7.03
CA VAL A 434 -13.81 -21.09 -6.27
C VAL A 434 -12.93 -21.06 -5.05
N VAL A 435 -13.52 -21.38 -3.91
CA VAL A 435 -12.82 -21.50 -2.62
C VAL A 435 -12.81 -22.97 -2.25
N ARG A 436 -11.61 -23.51 -1.97
CA ARG A 436 -11.42 -24.84 -1.43
C ARG A 436 -10.78 -24.77 -0.05
N LEU A 437 -11.17 -25.66 0.83
CA LEU A 437 -10.65 -25.79 2.18
C LEU A 437 -10.22 -27.25 2.38
N GLY A 438 -8.92 -27.48 2.64
CA GLY A 438 -8.35 -28.83 2.71
C GLY A 438 -8.56 -29.66 1.42
N GLY A 439 -8.61 -28.98 0.25
CA GLY A 439 -8.90 -29.62 -1.05
C GLY A 439 -10.38 -29.76 -1.39
N GLU A 440 -11.29 -29.69 -0.41
CA GLU A 440 -12.74 -29.76 -0.64
C GLU A 440 -13.31 -28.40 -1.07
N ARG A 441 -14.27 -28.43 -1.98
CA ARG A 441 -14.91 -27.20 -2.49
C ARG A 441 -15.89 -26.66 -1.48
N LEU A 442 -15.54 -25.55 -0.82
CA LEU A 442 -16.41 -24.85 0.12
C LEU A 442 -17.51 -24.08 -0.61
N ARG A 443 -17.15 -23.28 -1.65
CA ARG A 443 -18.12 -22.48 -2.42
C ARG A 443 -17.59 -22.09 -3.79
N ALA A 444 -18.52 -21.64 -4.66
CA ALA A 444 -18.23 -21.03 -5.94
C ALA A 444 -19.10 -19.78 -6.14
N LEU A 445 -18.46 -18.65 -6.38
CA LEU A 445 -19.10 -17.35 -6.56
C LEU A 445 -19.07 -16.99 -8.05
N LYS A 446 -20.22 -17.04 -8.71
CA LYS A 446 -20.33 -16.68 -10.14
C LYS A 446 -20.10 -15.19 -10.34
N LYS A 447 -19.28 -14.86 -11.32
CA LYS A 447 -18.94 -13.49 -11.72
C LYS A 447 -19.09 -13.36 -13.23
N LYS A 448 -19.70 -12.27 -13.68
CA LYS A 448 -19.80 -11.94 -15.12
C LYS A 448 -18.45 -11.57 -15.72
N ILE A 449 -17.67 -10.77 -14.98
CA ILE A 449 -16.33 -10.31 -15.36
C ILE A 449 -15.48 -10.24 -14.10
N ILE A 450 -14.24 -10.71 -14.21
CA ILE A 450 -13.19 -10.53 -13.22
C ILE A 450 -11.98 -9.98 -13.98
N ALA A 451 -11.40 -8.86 -13.54
CA ALA A 451 -10.34 -8.17 -14.25
C ALA A 451 -9.11 -7.91 -13.35
N PRO A 452 -7.90 -7.91 -13.91
CA PRO A 452 -6.67 -7.67 -13.12
C PRO A 452 -6.62 -6.29 -12.44
N GLY A 453 -7.31 -5.29 -13.01
CA GLY A 453 -7.41 -3.93 -12.47
C GLY A 453 -8.30 -3.82 -11.24
N GLU A 454 -9.16 -4.79 -10.98
CA GLU A 454 -10.12 -4.77 -9.87
C GLU A 454 -9.72 -5.79 -8.79
N MET A 455 -9.80 -5.36 -7.52
CA MET A 455 -9.55 -6.25 -6.39
C MET A 455 -10.80 -7.02 -6.05
N GLU A 456 -10.67 -8.34 -5.97
CA GLU A 456 -11.71 -9.25 -5.54
C GLU A 456 -11.54 -9.64 -4.08
N GLN A 457 -12.63 -10.06 -3.45
CA GLN A 457 -12.58 -10.60 -2.10
C GLN A 457 -13.51 -11.79 -1.92
N VAL A 458 -13.11 -12.68 -1.00
CA VAL A 458 -13.96 -13.74 -0.47
C VAL A 458 -14.00 -13.63 1.04
N ILE A 459 -15.13 -13.99 1.62
CA ILE A 459 -15.35 -13.99 3.06
C ILE A 459 -15.62 -15.42 3.50
N ILE A 460 -14.86 -15.92 4.48
CA ILE A 460 -15.04 -17.22 5.12
C ILE A 460 -15.37 -16.95 6.58
N THR A 461 -16.42 -17.55 7.09
CA THR A 461 -16.82 -17.39 8.48
C THR A 461 -15.90 -18.21 9.39
N LYS A 462 -15.75 -17.79 10.63
CA LYS A 462 -14.98 -18.55 11.63
C LYS A 462 -15.55 -19.95 11.81
N ASP A 463 -16.87 -20.09 11.83
CA ASP A 463 -17.54 -21.39 11.98
C ASP A 463 -17.23 -22.34 10.82
N GLU A 464 -17.17 -21.84 9.58
CA GLU A 464 -16.74 -22.64 8.43
C GLU A 464 -15.32 -23.17 8.56
N LEU A 465 -14.41 -22.35 9.09
CA LEU A 465 -13.03 -22.76 9.33
C LEU A 465 -12.92 -23.82 10.45
N LEU A 466 -13.66 -23.61 11.54
CA LEU A 466 -13.66 -24.55 12.69
C LEU A 466 -14.34 -25.89 12.37
N GLN A 467 -15.29 -25.93 11.43
CA GLN A 467 -15.92 -27.17 10.96
C GLN A 467 -14.95 -28.04 10.14
N HIS A 468 -13.85 -27.49 9.66
CA HIS A 468 -12.83 -28.18 8.86
C HIS A 468 -11.48 -28.23 9.62
N GLU A 469 -11.48 -28.73 10.85
CA GLU A 469 -10.32 -28.75 11.77
C GLU A 469 -9.04 -29.38 11.19
N ASN A 470 -9.15 -30.26 10.19
CA ASN A 470 -8.03 -30.91 9.54
C ASN A 470 -7.56 -30.21 8.24
N ALA A 471 -8.13 -29.06 7.89
CA ALA A 471 -7.72 -28.34 6.69
C ALA A 471 -6.38 -27.66 6.92
N ASP A 472 -5.39 -27.98 6.10
CA ASP A 472 -4.05 -27.38 6.09
C ASP A 472 -3.94 -26.18 5.16
N SER A 473 -4.93 -26.00 4.28
CA SER A 473 -4.89 -24.96 3.25
C SER A 473 -6.27 -24.44 2.83
N ILE A 474 -6.29 -23.16 2.47
CA ILE A 474 -7.39 -22.51 1.76
C ILE A 474 -6.86 -22.16 0.37
N GLU A 475 -7.51 -22.66 -0.69
CA GLU A 475 -7.16 -22.33 -2.06
C GLU A 475 -8.23 -21.45 -2.70
N ILE A 476 -7.80 -20.34 -3.33
CA ILE A 476 -8.65 -19.46 -4.15
C ILE A 476 -8.24 -19.65 -5.61
N SER A 477 -9.20 -20.01 -6.48
CA SER A 477 -8.95 -20.23 -7.90
C SER A 477 -10.10 -19.69 -8.76
N ILE A 478 -9.82 -19.54 -10.05
CA ILE A 478 -10.83 -19.15 -11.06
C ILE A 478 -11.13 -20.36 -11.94
N GLU A 479 -12.41 -20.69 -12.04
CA GLU A 479 -12.92 -21.73 -12.94
C GLU A 479 -13.84 -21.09 -13.99
N GLU A 480 -13.55 -21.33 -15.27
CA GLU A 480 -14.43 -20.94 -16.36
C GLU A 480 -15.65 -21.87 -16.41
N ASN A 481 -16.84 -21.31 -16.57
CA ASN A 481 -18.05 -22.11 -16.68
C ASN A 481 -18.02 -22.91 -18.00
N SER A 482 -18.33 -24.19 -17.92
CA SER A 482 -18.22 -25.16 -19.03
C SER A 482 -18.97 -24.77 -20.32
N ALA A 483 -19.97 -23.90 -20.26
CA ALA A 483 -20.64 -23.34 -21.43
C ALA A 483 -19.77 -22.36 -22.24
N ALA A 484 -18.79 -21.68 -21.61
CA ALA A 484 -17.89 -20.74 -22.27
C ALA A 484 -16.74 -21.46 -23.00
N GLN A 485 -16.28 -22.60 -22.50
CA GLN A 485 -15.26 -23.42 -23.18
C GLN A 485 -15.75 -23.99 -24.52
N ALA A 486 -17.04 -24.34 -24.63
CA ALA A 486 -17.61 -24.84 -25.88
C ALA A 486 -17.79 -23.77 -26.97
N ALA A 487 -17.78 -22.48 -26.60
CA ALA A 487 -17.90 -21.36 -27.54
C ALA A 487 -16.53 -20.87 -28.08
N GLN A 488 -15.44 -21.12 -27.38
CA GLN A 488 -14.05 -20.75 -27.81
C GLN A 488 -13.40 -21.86 -28.66
N SER A 489 -13.96 -23.05 -28.68
CA SER A 489 -13.48 -24.18 -29.52
C SER A 489 -14.23 -24.32 -30.87
N ARG A 490 -15.09 -23.37 -31.18
CA ARG A 490 -15.75 -23.22 -32.51
C ARG A 490 -15.31 -21.91 -33.16
#